data_660699fb11ef8a16b041a82c3dac2ec7
#
_entry.id   660699fb11ef8a16b041a82c3dac2ec7
#
_cell.length_a   1.000
_cell.length_b   1.000
_cell.length_c   1.000
_cell.angle_alpha   90.00
_cell.angle_beta   90.00
_cell.angle_gamma   90.00
#
_symmetry.space_group_name_H-M   'P 1'
#
loop_
_entity.id
_entity.type
_entity.pdbx_description
1 polymer ?
#
loop_
_entity_poly.entity_id
_entity_poly.type
_entity_poly.pdbx_seq_one_letter_code
_entity_poly.pdbx_strand_id
1 'polypeptide(L)'
;ALLEAAAHDRHMAAKGELGPLHGVPVTIKVNVDQTGHATTNGLISQKDLMAAEDSPVVANLRRAGAVIVGRTNTPAFSLRWFTRNGLHGATKNPHDPGLTPGGSSGGAGAAVATGMGAIAHGTDIAGSVRYPAYACGLQGIRPTLGRVAAWNPSSPDRHIGAQLMAVSGPHARTVRDVRTSLAVMSQPDLRDPWQMPVPLVGAEYPRRAALCVSPEGLQTHPLVEQALRDTASRLIDAGWRIDEVESPPFREPARLQAQLWLAEMARGATAAFAAEDDPDANHVLAEMHKLTAVPDLNGV
;
A
#
# COMPACT_ATOMS: atom_id res chain seq x y z
N ALA A 1 4.45 17.15 14.37
CA ALA A 1 5.68 16.34 14.45
C ALA A 1 6.62 16.82 15.55
N LEU A 2 7.15 18.07 15.53
CA LEU A 2 8.10 18.54 16.56
C LEU A 2 7.50 18.54 17.97
N LEU A 3 6.25 18.95 18.13
CA LEU A 3 5.54 18.91 19.42
C LEU A 3 5.34 17.46 19.91
N GLU A 4 5.04 16.53 18.99
CA GLU A 4 4.94 15.09 19.30
C GLU A 4 6.31 14.54 19.72
N ALA A 5 7.38 14.83 18.99
CA ALA A 5 8.74 14.41 19.34
C ALA A 5 9.13 14.90 20.74
N ALA A 6 8.92 16.20 21.04
CA ALA A 6 9.18 16.77 22.36
C ALA A 6 8.31 16.14 23.47
N ALA A 7 7.09 15.70 23.17
CA ALA A 7 6.27 14.94 24.12
C ALA A 7 6.85 13.55 24.40
N HIS A 8 7.33 12.87 23.37
CA HIS A 8 8.00 11.58 23.50
C HIS A 8 9.32 11.70 24.31
N ASP A 9 10.11 12.74 24.09
CA ASP A 9 11.32 13.01 24.87
C ASP A 9 11.01 13.20 26.36
N ARG A 10 9.95 13.97 26.67
CA ARG A 10 9.50 14.14 28.08
C ARG A 10 9.00 12.83 28.68
N HIS A 11 8.27 12.02 27.93
CA HIS A 11 7.80 10.72 28.40
C HIS A 11 8.95 9.77 28.73
N MET A 12 9.97 9.72 27.85
CA MET A 12 11.18 8.94 28.06
C MET A 12 11.96 9.45 29.29
N ALA A 13 12.12 10.78 29.42
CA ALA A 13 12.81 11.36 30.59
C ALA A 13 12.08 11.06 31.91
N ALA A 14 10.77 10.95 31.91
CA ALA A 14 9.94 10.55 33.05
C ALA A 14 9.95 9.02 33.29
N LYS A 15 10.79 8.25 32.58
CA LYS A 15 10.87 6.78 32.66
C LYS A 15 9.50 6.08 32.33
N GLY A 16 8.69 6.68 31.50
CA GLY A 16 7.47 6.06 30.99
C GLY A 16 7.75 4.82 30.15
N GLU A 17 6.78 3.93 30.05
CA GLU A 17 6.87 2.75 29.19
C GLU A 17 6.95 3.18 27.71
N LEU A 18 7.95 2.68 27.00
CA LEU A 18 8.19 3.04 25.60
C LEU A 18 7.53 2.03 24.66
N GLY A 19 6.73 2.52 23.74
CA GLY A 19 6.18 1.71 22.64
C GLY A 19 7.25 1.27 21.63
N PRO A 20 6.98 0.24 20.82
CA PRO A 20 7.97 -0.35 19.90
C PRO A 20 8.43 0.59 18.78
N LEU A 21 7.74 1.69 18.55
CA LEU A 21 8.10 2.74 17.57
C LEU A 21 8.32 4.10 18.24
N HIS A 22 8.63 4.13 19.53
CA HIS A 22 8.81 5.37 20.29
C HIS A 22 9.84 6.30 19.61
N GLY A 23 9.40 7.51 19.24
CA GLY A 23 10.22 8.51 18.57
C GLY A 23 10.56 8.21 17.10
N VAL A 24 10.09 7.10 16.53
CA VAL A 24 10.39 6.73 15.15
C VAL A 24 9.61 7.63 14.18
N PRO A 25 10.31 8.33 13.24
CA PRO A 25 9.62 9.15 12.23
C PRO A 25 8.93 8.27 11.19
N VAL A 26 7.63 8.47 11.02
CA VAL A 26 6.80 7.73 10.04
C VAL A 26 6.05 8.70 9.13
N THR A 27 5.72 8.23 7.92
CA THR A 27 4.85 8.96 6.99
C THR A 27 3.59 8.18 6.67
N ILE A 28 2.51 8.91 6.36
CA ILE A 28 1.19 8.35 6.09
C ILE A 28 0.74 8.73 4.67
N LYS A 29 0.30 7.76 3.89
CA LYS A 29 -0.26 7.99 2.55
C LYS A 29 -1.54 8.82 2.65
N VAL A 30 -1.73 9.78 1.74
CA VAL A 30 -2.85 10.73 1.75
C VAL A 30 -4.24 10.12 1.48
N ASN A 31 -4.35 8.82 1.32
CA ASN A 31 -5.60 8.11 1.11
C ASN A 31 -6.18 7.43 2.37
N VAL A 32 -5.58 7.63 3.53
CA VAL A 32 -6.16 7.22 4.83
C VAL A 32 -6.26 8.42 5.76
N ASP A 33 -7.23 8.36 6.66
CA ASP A 33 -7.54 9.45 7.57
C ASP A 33 -6.47 9.62 8.65
N GLN A 34 -6.07 10.86 8.81
CA GLN A 34 -5.20 11.34 9.88
C GLN A 34 -5.84 12.61 10.45
N THR A 35 -6.19 12.62 11.71
CA THR A 35 -6.87 13.73 12.40
C THR A 35 -6.23 15.07 12.07
N GLY A 36 -7.05 16.04 11.66
CA GLY A 36 -6.62 17.40 11.35
C GLY A 36 -5.89 17.56 10.01
N HIS A 37 -5.88 16.52 9.15
CA HIS A 37 -5.29 16.56 7.82
C HIS A 37 -6.29 16.12 6.76
N ALA A 38 -6.17 16.67 5.55
CA ALA A 38 -7.03 16.29 4.45
C ALA A 38 -6.69 14.90 3.92
N THR A 39 -7.74 14.08 3.71
CA THR A 39 -7.65 12.76 3.06
C THR A 39 -7.91 12.92 1.57
N THR A 40 -6.91 13.43 0.85
CA THR A 40 -7.09 13.88 -0.53
C THR A 40 -7.18 12.76 -1.54
N ASN A 41 -6.60 11.59 -1.27
CA ASN A 41 -6.46 10.50 -2.24
C ASN A 41 -5.91 10.96 -3.61
N GLY A 42 -5.12 12.06 -3.62
CA GLY A 42 -4.56 12.68 -4.82
C GLY A 42 -5.55 13.49 -5.66
N LEU A 43 -6.73 13.83 -5.11
CA LEU A 43 -7.81 14.51 -5.80
C LEU A 43 -7.91 15.98 -5.41
N ILE A 44 -8.08 16.87 -6.40
CA ILE A 44 -8.36 18.28 -6.19
C ILE A 44 -9.71 18.46 -5.49
N SER A 45 -10.70 17.63 -5.86
CA SER A 45 -12.03 17.64 -5.28
C SER A 45 -12.05 17.28 -3.78
N GLN A 46 -11.03 16.60 -3.27
CA GLN A 46 -10.91 16.20 -1.87
C GLN A 46 -9.84 17.00 -1.09
N LYS A 47 -9.32 18.09 -1.65
CA LYS A 47 -8.24 18.88 -1.02
C LYS A 47 -8.57 19.37 0.40
N ASP A 48 -9.85 19.58 0.69
CA ASP A 48 -10.36 20.11 1.95
C ASP A 48 -11.14 19.04 2.76
N LEU A 49 -11.09 17.76 2.40
CA LEU A 49 -11.73 16.65 3.12
C LEU A 49 -10.95 16.35 4.41
N MET A 50 -11.16 17.19 5.43
CA MET A 50 -10.46 17.12 6.70
C MET A 50 -10.95 15.94 7.54
N ALA A 51 -10.02 15.05 7.92
CA ALA A 51 -10.32 13.92 8.78
C ALA A 51 -10.56 14.38 10.24
N ALA A 52 -11.70 13.97 10.81
CA ALA A 52 -12.04 14.22 12.20
C ALA A 52 -11.37 13.26 13.18
N GLU A 53 -11.06 12.04 12.71
CA GLU A 53 -10.45 10.97 13.49
C GLU A 53 -9.31 10.30 12.72
N ASP A 54 -8.43 9.62 13.45
CA ASP A 54 -7.41 8.76 12.84
C ASP A 54 -8.03 7.44 12.35
N SER A 55 -7.63 6.99 11.17
CA SER A 55 -7.85 5.60 10.74
C SER A 55 -7.16 4.63 11.69
N PRO A 56 -7.59 3.35 11.76
CA PRO A 56 -6.98 2.35 12.66
C PRO A 56 -5.47 2.26 12.55
N VAL A 57 -4.93 2.28 11.35
CA VAL A 57 -3.48 2.18 11.11
C VAL A 57 -2.73 3.40 11.66
N VAL A 58 -3.29 4.59 11.53
CA VAL A 58 -2.70 5.82 12.08
C VAL A 58 -2.77 5.84 13.60
N ALA A 59 -3.91 5.47 14.17
CA ALA A 59 -4.10 5.34 15.62
C ALA A 59 -3.12 4.33 16.23
N ASN A 60 -2.92 3.18 15.58
CA ASN A 60 -1.98 2.15 16.03
C ASN A 60 -0.52 2.62 16.00
N LEU A 61 -0.11 3.32 14.93
CA LEU A 61 1.23 3.89 14.83
C LEU A 61 1.48 4.94 15.93
N ARG A 62 0.52 5.84 16.19
CA ARG A 62 0.62 6.82 17.29
C ARG A 62 0.69 6.14 18.65
N ARG A 63 -0.15 5.13 18.90
CA ARG A 63 -0.18 4.37 20.16
C ARG A 63 1.16 3.65 20.42
N ALA A 64 1.83 3.23 19.35
CA ALA A 64 3.17 2.63 19.43
C ALA A 64 4.31 3.66 19.65
N GLY A 65 3.98 4.95 19.73
CA GLY A 65 4.94 6.03 19.96
C GLY A 65 5.62 6.56 18.68
N ALA A 66 5.09 6.26 17.50
CA ALA A 66 5.62 6.82 16.26
C ALA A 66 5.32 8.32 16.15
N VAL A 67 6.25 9.08 15.56
CA VAL A 67 6.10 10.50 15.24
C VAL A 67 5.72 10.63 13.76
N ILE A 68 4.51 11.09 13.46
CA ILE A 68 4.08 11.29 12.08
C ILE A 68 4.68 12.59 11.54
N VAL A 69 5.64 12.46 10.62
CA VAL A 69 6.40 13.60 10.08
C VAL A 69 5.83 14.15 8.79
N GLY A 70 4.92 13.43 8.11
CA GLY A 70 4.34 13.93 6.87
C GLY A 70 3.33 13.01 6.24
N ARG A 71 2.68 13.55 5.19
CA ARG A 71 1.75 12.86 4.30
C ARG A 71 2.45 12.57 2.98
N THR A 72 2.22 11.39 2.41
CA THR A 72 2.89 10.98 1.17
C THR A 72 1.93 10.90 0.00
N ASN A 73 2.43 11.30 -1.17
CA ASN A 73 1.70 11.44 -2.41
C ASN A 73 1.24 10.08 -2.99
N THR A 74 0.16 10.13 -3.77
CA THR A 74 -0.44 9.03 -4.52
C THR A 74 -0.95 9.56 -5.87
N PRO A 75 -1.14 8.76 -6.92
CA PRO A 75 -1.88 9.20 -8.10
C PRO A 75 -3.35 9.46 -7.76
N ALA A 76 -4.06 10.19 -8.62
CA ALA A 76 -5.50 10.39 -8.48
C ALA A 76 -6.23 9.04 -8.28
N PHE A 77 -7.15 8.99 -7.31
CA PHE A 77 -7.90 7.79 -6.88
C PHE A 77 -7.02 6.63 -6.38
N SER A 78 -5.72 6.81 -6.18
CA SER A 78 -4.75 5.71 -5.96
C SER A 78 -4.79 4.63 -7.06
N LEU A 79 -5.20 4.96 -8.28
CA LEU A 79 -5.56 4.02 -9.33
C LEU A 79 -4.38 3.53 -10.17
N ARG A 80 -3.20 4.18 -10.12
CA ARG A 80 -2.07 3.89 -11.03
C ARG A 80 -0.80 3.45 -10.32
N TRP A 81 0.12 2.93 -11.13
CA TRP A 81 1.49 2.59 -10.72
C TRP A 81 2.51 3.73 -10.94
N PHE A 82 2.03 4.95 -11.21
CA PHE A 82 2.83 6.16 -11.42
C PHE A 82 2.27 7.27 -10.53
N THR A 83 3.10 7.79 -9.63
CA THR A 83 2.64 8.73 -8.59
C THR A 83 2.69 10.17 -9.09
N ARG A 84 1.59 10.59 -9.73
CA ARG A 84 1.36 11.95 -10.21
C ARG A 84 -0.14 12.28 -10.10
N ASN A 85 -0.48 13.51 -9.75
CA ASN A 85 -1.84 14.04 -9.76
C ASN A 85 -1.84 15.56 -9.92
N GLY A 86 -3.01 16.14 -10.15
CA GLY A 86 -3.19 17.59 -10.33
C GLY A 86 -3.01 18.42 -9.05
N LEU A 87 -3.18 17.81 -7.87
CA LEU A 87 -3.14 18.51 -6.58
C LEU A 87 -1.71 18.66 -6.02
N HIS A 88 -0.91 17.58 -6.06
CA HIS A 88 0.42 17.50 -5.44
C HIS A 88 1.56 17.37 -6.47
N GLY A 89 1.24 17.29 -7.76
CA GLY A 89 2.23 17.08 -8.81
C GLY A 89 2.80 15.66 -8.83
N ALA A 90 4.01 15.52 -9.40
CA ALA A 90 4.67 14.24 -9.61
C ALA A 90 5.74 13.96 -8.55
N THR A 91 5.71 12.78 -7.97
CA THR A 91 6.82 12.25 -7.17
C THR A 91 7.86 11.61 -8.10
N LYS A 92 9.12 11.92 -7.90
CA LYS A 92 10.25 11.39 -8.66
C LYS A 92 10.88 10.20 -7.94
N ASN A 93 11.50 9.30 -8.71
CA ASN A 93 12.31 8.24 -8.13
C ASN A 93 13.58 8.85 -7.51
N PRO A 94 13.91 8.53 -6.24
CA PRO A 94 15.08 9.12 -5.56
C PRO A 94 16.42 8.71 -6.17
N HIS A 95 16.49 7.58 -6.86
CA HIS A 95 17.73 7.08 -7.48
C HIS A 95 17.96 7.67 -8.88
N ASP A 96 16.87 7.94 -9.62
CA ASP A 96 16.90 8.58 -10.93
C ASP A 96 15.58 9.34 -11.17
N PRO A 97 15.61 10.69 -11.25
CA PRO A 97 14.42 11.49 -11.50
C PRO A 97 13.72 11.23 -12.86
N GLY A 98 14.37 10.53 -13.77
CA GLY A 98 13.80 10.09 -15.05
C GLY A 98 12.93 8.84 -14.93
N LEU A 99 13.05 8.11 -13.82
CA LEU A 99 12.28 6.91 -13.55
C LEU A 99 11.08 7.18 -12.67
N THR A 100 10.12 6.24 -12.67
CA THR A 100 9.00 6.26 -11.74
C THR A 100 9.41 5.76 -10.35
N PRO A 101 8.88 6.33 -9.26
CA PRO A 101 9.01 5.77 -7.91
C PRO A 101 8.06 4.59 -7.69
N GLY A 102 7.35 4.15 -8.74
CA GLY A 102 6.22 3.24 -8.61
C GLY A 102 4.94 3.95 -8.16
N GLY A 103 3.92 3.18 -7.87
CA GLY A 103 2.60 3.65 -7.42
C GLY A 103 1.68 2.49 -7.00
N SER A 104 0.62 2.81 -6.35
CA SER A 104 0.12 4.12 -5.99
C SER A 104 0.79 4.74 -4.75
N SER A 105 1.60 3.99 -3.98
CA SER A 105 2.31 4.52 -2.80
C SER A 105 3.73 5.02 -3.13
N GLY A 106 3.95 5.62 -4.29
CA GLY A 106 5.28 6.09 -4.72
C GLY A 106 5.85 7.20 -3.85
N GLY A 107 4.98 8.06 -3.29
CA GLY A 107 5.40 9.06 -2.30
C GLY A 107 5.95 8.40 -1.02
N ALA A 108 5.36 7.29 -0.58
CA ALA A 108 5.82 6.51 0.57
C ALA A 108 7.20 5.87 0.31
N GLY A 109 7.35 5.23 -0.88
CA GLY A 109 8.64 4.68 -1.31
C GLY A 109 9.74 5.74 -1.38
N ALA A 110 9.47 6.85 -2.05
CA ALA A 110 10.42 7.95 -2.17
C ALA A 110 10.82 8.53 -0.81
N ALA A 111 9.86 8.72 0.12
CA ALA A 111 10.14 9.26 1.45
C ALA A 111 11.08 8.37 2.27
N VAL A 112 10.89 7.05 2.26
CA VAL A 112 11.78 6.12 2.98
C VAL A 112 13.14 6.04 2.30
N ALA A 113 13.21 5.98 0.98
CA ALA A 113 14.48 5.88 0.25
C ALA A 113 15.37 7.10 0.46
N THR A 114 14.77 8.30 0.57
CA THR A 114 15.49 9.55 0.84
C THR A 114 15.76 9.82 2.33
N GLY A 115 15.26 8.97 3.24
CA GLY A 115 15.44 9.17 4.68
C GLY A 115 14.52 10.19 5.33
N MET A 116 13.46 10.65 4.66
CA MET A 116 12.46 11.56 5.24
C MET A 116 11.66 10.90 6.38
N GLY A 117 11.62 9.59 6.42
CA GLY A 117 11.07 8.79 7.49
C GLY A 117 11.75 7.42 7.52
N ALA A 118 11.74 6.76 8.68
CA ALA A 118 12.25 5.39 8.80
C ALA A 118 11.29 4.37 8.21
N ILE A 119 9.99 4.65 8.36
CA ILE A 119 8.87 3.81 7.94
C ILE A 119 7.85 4.69 7.19
N ALA A 120 7.22 4.12 6.17
CA ALA A 120 6.07 4.75 5.54
C ALA A 120 4.89 3.77 5.45
N HIS A 121 3.69 4.29 5.73
CA HIS A 121 2.45 3.59 5.43
C HIS A 121 2.12 3.70 3.95
N GLY A 122 1.71 2.61 3.34
CA GLY A 122 1.13 2.53 2.01
C GLY A 122 -0.13 1.66 1.98
N THR A 123 -0.83 1.65 0.85
CA THR A 123 -1.97 0.77 0.59
C THR A 123 -1.73 -0.04 -0.67
N ASP A 124 -2.29 -1.25 -0.75
CA ASP A 124 -2.08 -2.16 -1.87
C ASP A 124 -3.37 -2.91 -2.22
N ILE A 125 -3.82 -2.79 -3.46
CA ILE A 125 -4.82 -3.66 -4.08
C ILE A 125 -4.13 -4.51 -5.16
N ALA A 126 -3.38 -3.85 -6.05
CA ALA A 126 -2.77 -4.46 -7.24
C ALA A 126 -1.26 -4.14 -7.34
N GLY A 127 -0.54 -4.17 -6.22
CA GLY A 127 0.91 -3.93 -6.21
C GLY A 127 1.34 -2.59 -5.60
N SER A 128 0.41 -1.80 -5.07
CA SER A 128 0.70 -0.40 -4.70
C SER A 128 1.58 -0.20 -3.45
N VAL A 129 1.92 -1.24 -2.69
CA VAL A 129 3.04 -1.25 -1.72
C VAL A 129 4.26 -1.91 -2.35
N ARG A 130 4.06 -3.05 -3.00
CA ARG A 130 5.13 -3.91 -3.53
C ARG A 130 5.90 -3.23 -4.66
N TYR A 131 5.20 -2.59 -5.59
CA TYR A 131 5.84 -1.92 -6.72
C TYR A 131 6.67 -0.69 -6.32
N PRO A 132 6.19 0.25 -5.47
CA PRO A 132 7.05 1.30 -4.96
C PRO A 132 8.25 0.80 -4.14
N ALA A 133 8.10 -0.29 -3.38
CA ALA A 133 9.25 -0.91 -2.70
C ALA A 133 10.29 -1.38 -3.71
N TYR A 134 9.88 -2.11 -4.73
CA TYR A 134 10.74 -2.55 -5.84
C TYR A 134 11.41 -1.37 -6.55
N ALA A 135 10.62 -0.36 -6.96
CA ALA A 135 11.12 0.77 -7.75
C ALA A 135 12.09 1.67 -6.98
N CYS A 136 11.97 1.76 -5.65
CA CYS A 136 12.80 2.59 -4.79
C CYS A 136 13.86 1.80 -4.00
N GLY A 137 14.05 0.50 -4.27
CA GLY A 137 15.08 -0.33 -3.62
C GLY A 137 14.83 -0.56 -2.12
N LEU A 138 13.57 -0.76 -1.73
CA LEU A 138 13.11 -0.91 -0.35
C LEU A 138 12.52 -2.29 -0.08
N GLN A 139 12.22 -2.52 1.19
CA GLN A 139 11.39 -3.62 1.64
C GLN A 139 9.94 -3.14 1.80
N GLY A 140 8.99 -3.94 1.33
CA GLY A 140 7.57 -3.68 1.51
C GLY A 140 6.79 -4.99 1.52
N ILE A 141 5.70 -5.03 2.24
CA ILE A 141 4.82 -6.20 2.29
C ILE A 141 3.37 -5.81 2.07
N ARG A 142 2.70 -6.57 1.19
CA ARG A 142 1.26 -6.63 1.13
C ARG A 142 0.80 -7.72 2.10
N PRO A 143 0.26 -7.38 3.28
CA PRO A 143 -0.22 -8.41 4.20
C PRO A 143 -1.49 -9.09 3.66
N THR A 144 -1.85 -10.21 4.27
CA THR A 144 -3.12 -10.88 4.03
C THR A 144 -4.28 -9.94 4.38
N LEU A 145 -5.37 -10.02 3.60
CA LEU A 145 -6.60 -9.30 3.91
C LEU A 145 -7.05 -9.59 5.36
N GLY A 146 -7.53 -8.58 6.04
CA GLY A 146 -7.91 -8.66 7.45
C GLY A 146 -6.76 -8.59 8.46
N ARG A 147 -5.49 -8.59 8.01
CA ARG A 147 -4.35 -8.47 8.93
C ARG A 147 -4.25 -7.07 9.54
N VAL A 148 -4.46 -6.03 8.77
CA VAL A 148 -4.44 -4.63 9.21
C VAL A 148 -5.85 -4.07 9.02
N ALA A 149 -6.43 -3.54 10.09
CA ALA A 149 -7.76 -2.94 10.04
C ALA A 149 -7.80 -1.78 9.04
N ALA A 150 -8.82 -1.77 8.20
CA ALA A 150 -9.01 -0.80 7.13
C ALA A 150 -10.36 -0.10 7.28
N TRP A 151 -10.35 1.08 7.89
CA TRP A 151 -11.51 1.94 8.04
C TRP A 151 -11.09 3.41 7.94
N ASN A 152 -11.89 4.21 7.22
CA ASN A 152 -11.68 5.64 7.08
C ASN A 152 -12.96 6.36 7.53
N PRO A 153 -12.93 7.13 8.62
CA PRO A 153 -14.07 7.93 9.09
C PRO A 153 -14.67 8.85 8.03
N SER A 154 -13.83 9.45 7.17
CA SER A 154 -14.28 10.35 6.10
C SER A 154 -14.97 9.64 4.94
N SER A 155 -14.79 8.31 4.83
CA SER A 155 -15.42 7.46 3.80
C SER A 155 -15.62 6.05 4.37
N PRO A 156 -16.60 5.88 5.29
CA PRO A 156 -16.82 4.62 6.00
C PRO A 156 -17.28 3.50 5.07
N ASP A 157 -18.05 3.84 4.05
CA ASP A 157 -18.55 2.87 3.07
C ASP A 157 -17.48 2.59 2.02
N ARG A 158 -17.15 1.33 1.84
CA ARG A 158 -16.21 0.89 0.83
C ARG A 158 -16.91 -0.04 -0.15
N HIS A 159 -16.63 0.14 -1.43
CA HIS A 159 -17.03 -0.82 -2.46
C HIS A 159 -16.51 -2.22 -2.16
N ILE A 160 -17.23 -3.25 -2.59
CA ILE A 160 -16.90 -4.66 -2.26
C ILE A 160 -15.50 -5.05 -2.75
N GLY A 161 -15.07 -4.55 -3.91
CA GLY A 161 -13.72 -4.80 -4.41
C GLY A 161 -12.64 -4.20 -3.51
N ALA A 162 -12.86 -2.99 -2.99
CA ALA A 162 -11.97 -2.40 -1.99
C ALA A 162 -11.99 -3.17 -0.67
N GLN A 163 -13.15 -3.64 -0.23
CA GLN A 163 -13.28 -4.44 0.99
C GLN A 163 -12.54 -5.78 0.90
N LEU A 164 -12.60 -6.45 -0.25
CA LEU A 164 -12.00 -7.78 -0.45
C LEU A 164 -10.52 -7.74 -0.85
N MET A 165 -10.00 -6.62 -1.34
CA MET A 165 -8.67 -6.58 -1.95
C MET A 165 -7.74 -5.52 -1.37
N ALA A 166 -8.26 -4.41 -0.82
CA ALA A 166 -7.44 -3.33 -0.30
C ALA A 166 -6.83 -3.68 1.07
N VAL A 167 -5.53 -3.49 1.19
CA VAL A 167 -4.80 -3.66 2.45
C VAL A 167 -3.85 -2.51 2.70
N SER A 168 -3.59 -2.19 3.96
CA SER A 168 -2.49 -1.32 4.38
C SER A 168 -1.23 -2.13 4.60
N GLY A 169 -0.07 -1.60 4.23
CA GLY A 169 1.21 -2.25 4.46
C GLY A 169 2.37 -1.25 4.59
N PRO A 170 3.45 -1.63 5.29
CA PRO A 170 4.60 -0.78 5.51
C PRO A 170 5.62 -0.84 4.38
N HIS A 171 6.36 0.28 4.23
CA HIS A 171 7.66 0.37 3.57
C HIS A 171 8.74 0.68 4.58
N ALA A 172 9.90 0.04 4.47
CA ALA A 172 11.07 0.34 5.28
C ALA A 172 12.35 -0.11 4.55
N ARG A 173 13.52 0.27 5.07
CA ARG A 173 14.82 -0.13 4.49
C ARG A 173 15.22 -1.55 4.83
N THR A 174 14.68 -2.13 5.89
CA THR A 174 15.01 -3.49 6.34
C THR A 174 13.76 -4.35 6.55
N VAL A 175 13.91 -5.67 6.39
CA VAL A 175 12.84 -6.64 6.70
C VAL A 175 12.46 -6.60 8.18
N ARG A 176 13.43 -6.32 9.08
CA ARG A 176 13.17 -6.15 10.51
C ARG A 176 12.19 -5.01 10.76
N ASP A 177 12.41 -3.86 10.14
CA ASP A 177 11.56 -2.68 10.31
C ASP A 177 10.17 -2.90 9.70
N VAL A 178 10.09 -3.58 8.55
CA VAL A 178 8.82 -4.02 7.95
C VAL A 178 8.05 -4.91 8.93
N ARG A 179 8.72 -5.89 9.56
CA ARG A 179 8.10 -6.80 10.52
C ARG A 179 7.61 -6.06 11.77
N THR A 180 8.42 -5.17 12.34
CA THR A 180 8.04 -4.35 13.50
C THR A 180 6.85 -3.45 13.16
N SER A 181 6.91 -2.78 12.02
CA SER A 181 5.82 -1.92 11.54
C SER A 181 4.53 -2.69 11.33
N LEU A 182 4.60 -3.87 10.71
CA LEU A 182 3.43 -4.71 10.49
C LEU A 182 2.82 -5.17 11.81
N ALA A 183 3.64 -5.53 12.82
CA ALA A 183 3.16 -5.90 14.14
C ALA A 183 2.36 -4.77 14.80
N VAL A 184 2.83 -3.53 14.67
CA VAL A 184 2.14 -2.34 15.17
C VAL A 184 0.87 -2.06 14.38
N MET A 185 0.94 -2.03 13.04
CA MET A 185 -0.21 -1.75 12.18
C MET A 185 -1.33 -2.77 12.35
N SER A 186 -0.99 -4.02 12.72
CA SER A 186 -1.93 -5.15 12.88
C SER A 186 -2.62 -5.18 14.25
N GLN A 187 -2.39 -4.19 15.13
CA GLN A 187 -3.10 -4.15 16.41
C GLN A 187 -4.62 -4.05 16.19
N PRO A 188 -5.43 -4.72 17.02
CA PRO A 188 -6.87 -4.79 16.83
C PRO A 188 -7.57 -3.43 16.81
N ASP A 189 -8.56 -3.29 15.92
CA ASP A 189 -9.49 -2.17 15.90
C ASP A 189 -10.87 -2.67 15.45
N LEU A 190 -11.87 -2.55 16.33
CA LEU A 190 -13.21 -3.11 16.13
C LEU A 190 -14.04 -2.37 15.06
N ARG A 191 -13.55 -1.27 14.52
CA ARG A 191 -14.24 -0.52 13.46
C ARG A 191 -14.17 -1.21 12.10
N ASP A 192 -13.22 -2.16 11.90
CA ASP A 192 -13.16 -2.98 10.69
C ASP A 192 -13.67 -4.40 10.97
N PRO A 193 -14.85 -4.78 10.46
CA PRO A 193 -15.42 -6.11 10.67
C PRO A 193 -14.63 -7.23 9.95
N TRP A 194 -13.74 -6.88 9.02
CA TRP A 194 -12.91 -7.85 8.29
C TRP A 194 -11.60 -8.17 9.01
N GLN A 195 -11.27 -7.43 10.07
CA GLN A 195 -10.01 -7.67 10.75
C GLN A 195 -10.00 -9.00 11.50
N MET A 196 -8.95 -9.77 11.26
CA MET A 196 -8.66 -11.01 11.97
C MET A 196 -7.34 -10.85 12.76
N PRO A 197 -7.40 -10.67 14.08
CA PRO A 197 -6.22 -10.50 14.91
C PRO A 197 -5.52 -11.84 15.15
N VAL A 198 -4.65 -12.24 14.24
CA VAL A 198 -3.86 -13.48 14.35
C VAL A 198 -2.37 -13.14 14.58
N PRO A 199 -1.61 -13.97 15.31
CA PRO A 199 -0.18 -13.74 15.54
C PRO A 199 0.62 -13.62 14.23
N LEU A 200 1.71 -12.85 14.25
CA LEU A 200 2.68 -12.83 13.14
C LEU A 200 3.60 -14.06 13.11
N VAL A 201 3.69 -14.77 14.23
CA VAL A 201 4.44 -16.01 14.36
C VAL A 201 3.43 -17.15 14.38
N GLY A 202 3.52 -18.05 13.41
CA GLY A 202 2.69 -19.24 13.29
C GLY A 202 3.49 -20.51 13.50
N ALA A 203 2.92 -21.64 13.10
CA ALA A 203 3.60 -22.93 13.07
C ALA A 203 4.79 -22.90 12.09
N GLU A 204 5.80 -23.69 12.37
CA GLU A 204 6.88 -23.89 11.41
C GLU A 204 6.39 -24.74 10.24
N TYR A 205 6.71 -24.30 9.04
CA TYR A 205 6.42 -25.00 7.80
C TYR A 205 7.71 -25.43 7.12
N PRO A 206 7.68 -26.49 6.29
CA PRO A 206 8.83 -26.87 5.47
C PRO A 206 9.34 -25.67 4.64
N ARG A 207 10.65 -25.51 4.59
CA ARG A 207 11.30 -24.47 3.79
C ARG A 207 11.23 -24.83 2.30
N ARG A 208 10.08 -24.56 1.68
CA ARG A 208 9.84 -24.78 0.25
C ARG A 208 9.33 -23.50 -0.38
N ALA A 209 9.77 -23.22 -1.61
CA ALA A 209 9.25 -22.13 -2.42
C ALA A 209 9.11 -22.58 -3.88
N ALA A 210 8.18 -21.97 -4.58
CA ALA A 210 8.00 -22.13 -6.02
C ALA A 210 8.65 -20.95 -6.75
N LEU A 211 9.40 -21.25 -7.81
CA LEU A 211 9.94 -20.25 -8.74
C LEU A 211 9.08 -20.25 -10.01
N CYS A 212 8.44 -19.13 -10.30
CA CYS A 212 7.76 -18.87 -11.56
C CYS A 212 8.41 -17.68 -12.25
N VAL A 213 9.08 -17.92 -13.36
CA VAL A 213 9.84 -16.88 -14.09
C VAL A 213 8.98 -16.18 -15.14
N SER A 214 8.17 -16.94 -15.88
CA SER A 214 7.36 -16.44 -16.98
C SER A 214 5.87 -16.78 -16.75
N PRO A 215 5.15 -15.99 -15.91
CA PRO A 215 3.75 -16.27 -15.60
C PRO A 215 2.89 -16.27 -16.86
N GLU A 216 2.21 -17.38 -17.12
CA GLU A 216 1.34 -17.63 -18.30
C GLU A 216 2.00 -17.26 -19.64
N GLY A 217 3.32 -17.49 -19.76
CA GLY A 217 4.10 -17.19 -20.95
C GLY A 217 4.34 -15.71 -21.20
N LEU A 218 4.05 -14.85 -20.24
CA LEU A 218 4.41 -13.43 -20.32
C LEU A 218 5.93 -13.27 -20.28
N GLN A 219 6.45 -12.46 -21.18
CA GLN A 219 7.89 -12.21 -21.22
C GLN A 219 8.34 -11.41 -20.00
N THR A 220 9.25 -11.99 -19.23
CA THR A 220 9.90 -11.31 -18.11
C THR A 220 11.19 -10.63 -18.61
N HIS A 221 11.45 -9.41 -18.16
CA HIS A 221 12.69 -8.72 -18.51
C HIS A 221 13.89 -9.51 -18.00
N PRO A 222 14.98 -9.70 -18.79
CA PRO A 222 16.12 -10.56 -18.42
C PRO A 222 16.76 -10.23 -17.06
N LEU A 223 16.85 -8.95 -16.68
CA LEU A 223 17.38 -8.55 -15.37
C LEU A 223 16.46 -8.98 -14.20
N VAL A 224 15.15 -9.02 -14.42
CA VAL A 224 14.19 -9.50 -13.42
C VAL A 224 14.26 -11.02 -13.31
N GLU A 225 14.36 -11.73 -14.43
CA GLU A 225 14.58 -13.18 -14.45
C GLU A 225 15.87 -13.55 -13.71
N GLN A 226 16.97 -12.87 -14.00
CA GLN A 226 18.24 -13.10 -13.31
C GLN A 226 18.10 -12.90 -11.79
N ALA A 227 17.47 -11.80 -11.37
CA ALA A 227 17.25 -11.52 -9.94
C ALA A 227 16.39 -12.60 -9.24
N LEU A 228 15.39 -13.17 -9.94
CA LEU A 228 14.59 -14.28 -9.43
C LEU A 228 15.43 -15.55 -9.27
N ARG A 229 16.25 -15.89 -10.27
CA ARG A 229 17.14 -17.06 -10.22
C ARG A 229 18.22 -16.92 -9.14
N ASP A 230 18.84 -15.74 -9.02
CA ASP A 230 19.80 -15.43 -7.95
C ASP A 230 19.18 -15.56 -6.56
N THR A 231 17.92 -15.12 -6.41
CA THR A 231 17.17 -15.26 -5.15
C THR A 231 16.89 -16.72 -4.85
N ALA A 232 16.49 -17.52 -5.85
CA ALA A 232 16.29 -18.95 -5.70
C ALA A 232 17.57 -19.66 -5.25
N SER A 233 18.73 -19.33 -5.87
CA SER A 233 20.03 -19.88 -5.47
C SER A 233 20.36 -19.56 -4.01
N ARG A 234 20.20 -18.31 -3.58
CA ARG A 234 20.43 -17.91 -2.19
C ARG A 234 19.50 -18.62 -1.19
N LEU A 235 18.26 -18.90 -1.60
CA LEU A 235 17.33 -19.67 -0.78
C LEU A 235 17.77 -21.13 -0.67
N ILE A 236 18.24 -21.75 -1.74
CA ILE A 236 18.82 -23.11 -1.72
C ILE A 236 20.01 -23.16 -0.76
N ASP A 237 20.93 -22.21 -0.84
CA ASP A 237 22.08 -22.11 0.07
C ASP A 237 21.65 -21.94 1.54
N ALA A 238 20.48 -21.31 1.78
CA ALA A 238 19.87 -21.18 3.10
C ALA A 238 19.02 -22.41 3.51
N GLY A 239 19.07 -23.51 2.76
CA GLY A 239 18.40 -24.78 3.07
C GLY A 239 16.93 -24.84 2.67
N TRP A 240 16.50 -24.02 1.68
CA TRP A 240 15.17 -24.11 1.09
C TRP A 240 15.16 -25.08 -0.09
N ARG A 241 14.07 -25.80 -0.27
CA ARG A 241 13.77 -26.50 -1.50
C ARG A 241 13.05 -25.54 -2.46
N ILE A 242 13.59 -25.40 -3.68
CA ILE A 242 12.98 -24.58 -4.74
C ILE A 242 12.48 -25.52 -5.83
N ASP A 243 11.20 -25.40 -6.15
CA ASP A 243 10.58 -26.09 -7.28
C ASP A 243 10.27 -25.04 -8.37
N GLU A 244 10.86 -25.13 -9.56
CA GLU A 244 10.46 -24.30 -10.70
C GLU A 244 9.12 -24.82 -11.23
N VAL A 245 8.15 -23.92 -11.38
CA VAL A 245 6.77 -24.28 -11.68
C VAL A 245 6.23 -23.45 -12.83
N GLU A 246 5.26 -24.02 -13.54
CA GLU A 246 4.40 -23.25 -14.43
C GLU A 246 3.52 -22.30 -13.63
N SER A 247 3.09 -21.21 -14.28
CA SER A 247 2.26 -20.20 -13.63
C SER A 247 0.87 -20.74 -13.27
N PRO A 248 0.36 -20.40 -12.08
CA PRO A 248 -1.09 -20.40 -11.87
C PRO A 248 -1.82 -19.50 -12.89
N PRO A 249 -3.11 -19.68 -13.11
CA PRO A 249 -3.89 -18.89 -14.07
C PRO A 249 -4.13 -17.47 -13.57
N PHE A 250 -3.16 -16.57 -13.70
CA PHE A 250 -3.25 -15.18 -13.21
C PHE A 250 -4.12 -14.26 -14.06
N ARG A 251 -4.29 -14.54 -15.36
CA ARG A 251 -5.09 -13.70 -16.26
C ARG A 251 -6.56 -13.68 -15.89
N GLU A 252 -7.13 -14.82 -15.51
CA GLU A 252 -8.53 -14.91 -15.14
C GLU A 252 -8.85 -14.11 -13.86
N PRO A 253 -8.12 -14.25 -12.75
CA PRO A 253 -8.28 -13.36 -11.60
C PRO A 253 -8.11 -11.86 -11.93
N ALA A 254 -7.17 -11.50 -12.80
CA ALA A 254 -6.97 -10.11 -13.22
C ALA A 254 -8.19 -9.59 -14.01
N ARG A 255 -8.76 -10.40 -14.89
CA ARG A 255 -9.97 -10.05 -15.64
C ARG A 255 -11.17 -9.87 -14.69
N LEU A 256 -11.36 -10.78 -13.76
CA LEU A 256 -12.45 -10.71 -12.76
C LEU A 256 -12.30 -9.47 -11.86
N GLN A 257 -11.07 -9.14 -11.45
CA GLN A 257 -10.80 -7.91 -10.71
C GLN A 257 -11.18 -6.65 -11.52
N ALA A 258 -10.79 -6.60 -12.80
CA ALA A 258 -11.14 -5.48 -13.68
C ALA A 258 -12.66 -5.35 -13.85
N GLN A 259 -13.37 -6.45 -14.02
CA GLN A 259 -14.83 -6.45 -14.11
C GLN A 259 -15.48 -5.91 -12.84
N LEU A 260 -15.04 -6.37 -11.67
CA LEU A 260 -15.56 -5.90 -10.39
C LEU A 260 -15.35 -4.39 -10.21
N TRP A 261 -14.16 -3.91 -10.52
CA TRP A 261 -13.85 -2.48 -10.40
C TRP A 261 -14.66 -1.62 -11.36
N LEU A 262 -14.79 -2.03 -12.62
CA LEU A 262 -15.60 -1.30 -13.60
C LEU A 262 -17.07 -1.25 -13.19
N ALA A 263 -17.61 -2.36 -12.67
CA ALA A 263 -18.99 -2.40 -12.19
C ALA A 263 -19.22 -1.46 -10.99
N GLU A 264 -18.27 -1.39 -10.07
CA GLU A 264 -18.31 -0.49 -8.92
C GLU A 264 -18.17 0.97 -9.33
N MET A 265 -17.20 1.27 -10.20
CA MET A 265 -17.00 2.63 -10.74
C MET A 265 -18.21 3.14 -11.49
N ALA A 266 -18.86 2.31 -12.29
CA ALA A 266 -20.08 2.67 -13.00
C ALA A 266 -21.24 3.04 -12.06
N ARG A 267 -21.29 2.47 -10.85
CA ARG A 267 -22.34 2.75 -9.85
C ARG A 267 -22.09 4.01 -9.01
N GLY A 268 -20.85 4.30 -8.66
CA GLY A 268 -20.58 5.33 -7.65
C GLY A 268 -19.48 6.32 -7.97
N ALA A 269 -18.59 6.04 -8.92
CA ALA A 269 -17.40 6.86 -9.14
C ALA A 269 -17.41 7.69 -10.43
N THR A 270 -18.34 7.44 -11.37
CA THR A 270 -18.37 8.11 -12.69
C THR A 270 -18.38 9.65 -12.54
N ALA A 271 -19.21 10.18 -11.65
CA ALA A 271 -19.30 11.62 -11.41
C ALA A 271 -17.99 12.18 -10.82
N ALA A 272 -17.33 11.43 -9.93
CA ALA A 272 -16.07 11.83 -9.32
C ALA A 272 -14.93 11.84 -10.35
N PHE A 273 -14.86 10.85 -11.25
CA PHE A 273 -13.90 10.82 -12.34
C PHE A 273 -14.11 11.98 -13.31
N ALA A 274 -15.36 12.27 -13.67
CA ALA A 274 -15.71 13.40 -14.55
C ALA A 274 -15.37 14.76 -13.89
N ALA A 275 -15.61 14.91 -12.59
CA ALA A 275 -15.32 16.13 -11.86
C ALA A 275 -13.82 16.38 -11.65
N GLU A 276 -13.04 15.32 -11.43
CA GLU A 276 -11.59 15.41 -11.24
C GLU A 276 -10.85 15.65 -12.56
N ASP A 277 -11.37 15.07 -13.65
CA ASP A 277 -10.83 15.12 -15.02
C ASP A 277 -9.31 14.87 -15.11
N ASP A 278 -8.81 13.95 -14.27
CA ASP A 278 -7.38 13.55 -14.31
C ASP A 278 -7.14 12.70 -15.57
N PRO A 279 -6.31 13.17 -16.53
CA PRO A 279 -6.14 12.49 -17.81
C PRO A 279 -5.53 11.09 -17.68
N ASP A 280 -4.71 10.89 -16.68
CA ASP A 280 -4.06 9.60 -16.45
C ASP A 280 -5.03 8.60 -15.81
N ALA A 281 -5.92 9.04 -14.91
CA ALA A 281 -6.96 8.18 -14.36
C ALA A 281 -8.00 7.80 -15.42
N ASN A 282 -8.39 8.77 -16.27
CA ASN A 282 -9.28 8.55 -17.40
C ASN A 282 -8.68 7.57 -18.40
N HIS A 283 -7.37 7.67 -18.67
CA HIS A 283 -6.68 6.71 -19.55
C HIS A 283 -6.72 5.28 -18.99
N VAL A 284 -6.43 5.08 -17.70
CA VAL A 284 -6.49 3.75 -17.08
C VAL A 284 -7.89 3.17 -17.14
N LEU A 285 -8.92 3.99 -16.88
CA LEU A 285 -10.31 3.56 -16.98
C LEU A 285 -10.65 3.11 -18.40
N ALA A 286 -10.22 3.87 -19.40
CA ALA A 286 -10.43 3.51 -20.82
C ALA A 286 -9.72 2.19 -21.19
N GLU A 287 -8.50 1.95 -20.71
CA GLU A 287 -7.78 0.69 -20.93
C GLU A 287 -8.45 -0.50 -20.23
N MET A 288 -8.98 -0.31 -19.03
CA MET A 288 -9.74 -1.36 -18.34
C MET A 288 -11.01 -1.75 -19.12
N HIS A 289 -11.71 -0.79 -19.72
CA HIS A 289 -12.87 -1.06 -20.58
C HIS A 289 -12.53 -1.87 -21.86
N LYS A 290 -11.29 -1.77 -22.36
CA LYS A 290 -10.82 -2.62 -23.47
C LYS A 290 -10.55 -4.07 -23.05
N LEU A 291 -10.17 -4.28 -21.77
CA LEU A 291 -9.86 -5.61 -21.25
C LEU A 291 -11.11 -6.44 -20.97
N THR A 292 -12.20 -5.80 -20.59
CA THR A 292 -13.44 -6.50 -20.21
C THR A 292 -14.65 -5.58 -20.30
N ALA A 293 -15.81 -6.16 -20.62
CA ALA A 293 -17.08 -5.45 -20.54
C ALA A 293 -17.50 -5.22 -19.08
N VAL A 294 -18.21 -4.13 -18.84
CA VAL A 294 -18.90 -3.91 -17.56
C VAL A 294 -20.05 -4.92 -17.46
N PRO A 295 -20.13 -5.74 -16.42
CA PRO A 295 -21.27 -6.61 -16.22
C PRO A 295 -22.57 -5.80 -16.13
N ASP A 296 -23.60 -6.19 -16.86
CA ASP A 296 -24.94 -5.65 -16.64
C ASP A 296 -25.53 -6.26 -15.37
N LEU A 297 -25.46 -5.51 -14.30
CA LEU A 297 -25.99 -5.92 -12.99
C LEU A 297 -27.49 -5.62 -12.82
N ASN A 298 -28.16 -5.08 -13.87
CA ASN A 298 -29.60 -4.81 -13.85
C ASN A 298 -30.42 -6.03 -14.27
N GLY A 299 -29.77 -7.09 -14.75
CA GLY A 299 -30.38 -8.34 -15.19
C GLY A 299 -30.22 -9.53 -14.25
N VAL A 300 -29.76 -9.30 -13.01
CA VAL A 300 -29.60 -10.36 -11.97
C VAL A 300 -30.64 -10.15 -10.88
#